data_6629b03f2e58d0e23be7477cb30b4695
#
_entry.id   6629b03f2e58d0e23be7477cb30b4695
#
_cell.length_a   1.000
_cell.length_b   1.000
_cell.length_c   1.000
_cell.angle_alpha   90.00
_cell.angle_beta   90.00
_cell.angle_gamma   90.00
#
_symmetry.space_group_name_H-M   'P 1'
#
loop_
_entity.id
_entity.type
_entity.pdbx_description
1 polymer ?
#
loop_
_entity_poly.entity_id
_entity_poly.type
_entity_poly.pdbx_seq_one_letter_code
_entity_poly.pdbx_strand_id
1 'polypeptide(L)'
;MHERFRFKNKDELIFKVRQLGFELPFSEDLSSLFEPVLLGDHRLKNRLVVQPMEGYDSKSDGSPSDLTLRRYFRYAEGGSSIIWLEAVSVASMGRSNPGQLWLHRENLKYFKYLTDEIRKQASVRGFDPLLVIQLTHSGRYSKPEGKPAPLVPALNALLDKGSEHVLSDDELMRIQDQFIESSVLSRLAGFDAIDIKACHGYLVHELLSCRERKRSLFGGLRTEGRFRFLLETIDRIKNEVPDMLVTPRLCIWDGYPGGFGTAEDNLQADYSEPDLLVRQLVSRDIRLLNLTMGSPYYNPHVVRPFDNPVPGQRHPDENPLEGVMRMINGISRVQKKYPELLVTGSAYSYLRQFAPNVGAAVLKDHGASFIGFGRNSFAYPSMPRDLMEKGFADPRKVCTACSGCSRLIGNLRPGGCVIRDKEIYGKELKKLIADGK
;
A
#
# COMPACT_ATOMS: atom_id res chain seq x y z
N MET A 1 -19.71 -6.03 16.29
CA MET A 1 -19.71 -4.66 16.89
C MET A 1 -18.28 -4.21 17.09
N HIS A 2 -17.95 -2.96 16.74
CA HIS A 2 -16.61 -2.38 16.84
C HIS A 2 -16.11 -2.38 18.30
N GLU A 3 -14.88 -2.87 18.51
CA GLU A 3 -14.19 -2.88 19.79
C GLU A 3 -12.74 -2.41 19.61
N ARG A 4 -12.22 -1.71 20.65
CA ARG A 4 -10.80 -1.32 20.66
C ARG A 4 -9.93 -2.50 21.07
N PHE A 5 -8.70 -2.52 20.56
CA PHE A 5 -7.70 -3.51 20.94
C PHE A 5 -7.27 -3.34 22.41
N ARG A 6 -7.57 -4.33 23.26
CA ARG A 6 -7.26 -4.33 24.71
C ARG A 6 -6.57 -5.60 25.19
N PHE A 7 -6.20 -6.49 24.27
CA PHE A 7 -5.63 -7.81 24.59
C PHE A 7 -4.24 -7.66 25.22
N LYS A 8 -4.07 -8.25 26.40
CA LYS A 8 -2.82 -8.22 27.16
C LYS A 8 -1.92 -9.42 26.82
N ASN A 9 -2.52 -10.55 26.46
CA ASN A 9 -1.85 -11.80 26.11
C ASN A 9 -2.47 -12.43 24.85
N LYS A 10 -1.82 -13.47 24.34
CA LYS A 10 -2.26 -14.18 23.13
C LYS A 10 -3.60 -14.88 23.31
N ASP A 11 -3.86 -15.44 24.51
CA ASP A 11 -5.04 -16.27 24.74
C ASP A 11 -6.31 -15.41 24.67
N GLU A 12 -6.27 -14.20 25.22
CA GLU A 12 -7.36 -13.22 25.10
C GLU A 12 -7.63 -12.86 23.61
N LEU A 13 -6.57 -12.66 22.82
CA LEU A 13 -6.69 -12.31 21.40
C LEU A 13 -7.27 -13.51 20.61
N ILE A 14 -6.72 -14.70 20.78
CA ILE A 14 -7.18 -15.94 20.11
C ILE A 14 -8.63 -16.24 20.49
N PHE A 15 -8.96 -16.15 21.78
CA PHE A 15 -10.33 -16.37 22.26
C PHE A 15 -11.32 -15.39 21.59
N LYS A 16 -10.96 -14.10 21.51
CA LYS A 16 -11.82 -13.11 20.83
C LYS A 16 -12.01 -13.40 19.36
N VAL A 17 -10.96 -13.77 18.63
CA VAL A 17 -11.05 -14.11 17.20
C VAL A 17 -11.94 -15.33 16.99
N ARG A 18 -11.86 -16.34 17.87
CA ARG A 18 -12.78 -17.51 17.84
C ARG A 18 -14.23 -17.12 18.09
N GLN A 19 -14.50 -16.21 19.03
CA GLN A 19 -15.87 -15.69 19.26
C GLN A 19 -16.45 -14.99 18.02
N LEU A 20 -15.59 -14.43 17.14
CA LEU A 20 -15.98 -13.83 15.87
C LEU A 20 -16.11 -14.85 14.72
N GLY A 21 -15.94 -16.14 15.00
CA GLY A 21 -16.07 -17.21 14.01
C GLY A 21 -14.83 -17.46 13.17
N PHE A 22 -13.65 -16.99 13.59
CA PHE A 22 -12.39 -17.17 12.87
C PHE A 22 -11.37 -17.95 13.71
N GLU A 23 -10.38 -18.51 13.03
CA GLU A 23 -9.16 -19.03 13.64
C GLU A 23 -7.98 -18.12 13.33
N LEU A 24 -7.37 -17.55 14.39
CA LEU A 24 -6.18 -16.71 14.24
C LEU A 24 -4.95 -17.61 14.09
N PRO A 25 -4.24 -17.58 12.95
CA PRO A 25 -2.95 -18.23 12.86
C PRO A 25 -1.97 -17.58 13.85
N PHE A 26 -1.30 -18.37 14.68
CA PHE A 26 -0.39 -17.87 15.69
C PHE A 26 0.80 -18.83 15.87
N SER A 27 2.03 -18.30 15.89
CA SER A 27 3.25 -19.05 16.14
C SER A 27 4.13 -18.33 17.18
N GLU A 28 4.58 -19.06 18.20
CA GLU A 28 5.61 -18.56 19.12
C GLU A 28 6.99 -18.51 18.46
N ASP A 29 7.25 -19.44 17.53
CA ASP A 29 8.46 -19.49 16.77
C ASP A 29 8.38 -18.48 15.59
N LEU A 30 9.27 -17.50 15.61
CA LEU A 30 9.36 -16.42 14.62
C LEU A 30 10.36 -16.71 13.50
N SER A 31 10.98 -17.88 13.44
CA SER A 31 12.05 -18.22 12.50
C SER A 31 11.65 -18.01 11.05
N SER A 32 10.41 -18.33 10.67
CA SER A 32 9.87 -18.14 9.32
C SER A 32 9.92 -16.69 8.82
N LEU A 33 9.92 -15.69 9.72
CA LEU A 33 10.08 -14.28 9.35
C LEU A 33 11.49 -13.98 8.80
N PHE A 34 12.48 -14.81 9.15
CA PHE A 34 13.89 -14.62 8.83
C PHE A 34 14.43 -15.65 7.83
N GLU A 35 13.57 -16.48 7.29
CA GLU A 35 13.92 -17.36 6.18
C GLU A 35 14.17 -16.52 4.91
N PRO A 36 15.35 -16.69 4.28
CA PRO A 36 15.64 -15.96 3.05
C PRO A 36 14.76 -16.43 1.90
N VAL A 37 14.54 -15.55 0.92
CA VAL A 37 13.81 -15.85 -0.31
C VAL A 37 14.49 -15.21 -1.50
N LEU A 38 14.42 -15.87 -2.66
CA LEU A 38 14.90 -15.35 -3.94
C LEU A 38 13.73 -14.66 -4.69
N LEU A 39 13.99 -13.46 -5.19
CA LEU A 39 13.12 -12.75 -6.11
C LEU A 39 13.97 -12.24 -7.28
N GLY A 40 13.90 -12.91 -8.43
CA GLY A 40 14.89 -12.72 -9.48
C GLY A 40 16.30 -13.03 -8.93
N ASP A 41 17.24 -12.13 -9.14
CA ASP A 41 18.61 -12.24 -8.65
C ASP A 41 18.81 -11.72 -7.21
N HIS A 42 17.74 -11.16 -6.61
CA HIS A 42 17.80 -10.59 -5.26
C HIS A 42 17.57 -11.66 -4.19
N ARG A 43 18.55 -11.87 -3.33
CA ARG A 43 18.42 -12.70 -2.12
C ARG A 43 17.97 -11.86 -0.94
N LEU A 44 16.69 -11.89 -0.64
CA LEU A 44 16.08 -11.18 0.46
C LEU A 44 16.28 -11.95 1.77
N LYS A 45 16.86 -11.30 2.79
CA LYS A 45 17.32 -11.96 4.03
C LYS A 45 16.20 -12.26 5.03
N ASN A 46 15.03 -11.66 4.88
CA ASN A 46 13.84 -11.88 5.72
C ASN A 46 12.55 -11.64 4.95
N ARG A 47 11.41 -11.90 5.58
CA ARG A 47 10.06 -11.79 5.01
C ARG A 47 9.32 -10.52 5.43
N LEU A 48 10.02 -9.50 5.95
CA LEU A 48 9.41 -8.28 6.49
C LEU A 48 9.51 -7.14 5.48
N VAL A 49 8.39 -6.44 5.27
CA VAL A 49 8.25 -5.40 4.23
C VAL A 49 7.73 -4.11 4.85
N VAL A 50 8.36 -2.99 4.52
CA VAL A 50 7.79 -1.65 4.70
C VAL A 50 6.79 -1.40 3.59
N GLN A 51 5.50 -1.29 3.91
CA GLN A 51 4.43 -0.98 2.96
C GLN A 51 4.47 0.49 2.53
N PRO A 52 4.05 0.83 1.28
CA PRO A 52 4.01 2.19 0.79
C PRO A 52 2.98 3.03 1.57
N MET A 53 3.49 3.94 2.39
CA MET A 53 2.70 4.85 3.22
C MET A 53 3.02 6.28 2.87
N GLU A 54 2.07 6.99 2.27
CA GLU A 54 2.22 8.38 1.86
C GLU A 54 2.51 9.29 3.06
N GLY A 55 3.60 10.06 2.96
CA GLY A 55 4.02 11.02 3.99
C GLY A 55 3.47 12.41 3.75
N TYR A 56 3.07 12.77 2.54
CA TYR A 56 2.59 14.10 2.14
C TYR A 56 3.53 15.23 2.58
N ASP A 57 4.81 14.98 2.49
CA ASP A 57 5.87 15.86 2.97
C ASP A 57 6.97 16.15 1.92
N SER A 58 6.67 15.95 0.63
CA SER A 58 7.58 16.35 -0.44
C SER A 58 7.76 17.87 -0.47
N LYS A 59 8.84 18.34 -1.13
CA LYS A 59 8.96 19.73 -1.54
C LYS A 59 7.92 20.07 -2.61
N SER A 60 7.73 21.34 -2.91
CA SER A 60 6.74 21.82 -3.90
C SER A 60 6.95 21.26 -5.30
N ASP A 61 8.21 20.99 -5.68
CA ASP A 61 8.61 20.37 -6.94
C ASP A 61 8.43 18.85 -6.96
N GLY A 62 7.88 18.25 -5.91
CA GLY A 62 7.70 16.80 -5.75
C GLY A 62 8.94 16.03 -5.31
N SER A 63 10.08 16.70 -5.09
CA SER A 63 11.30 16.04 -4.61
C SER A 63 11.20 15.64 -3.12
N PRO A 64 11.96 14.62 -2.67
CA PRO A 64 12.05 14.26 -1.27
C PRO A 64 12.48 15.44 -0.38
N SER A 65 11.75 15.68 0.71
CA SER A 65 12.12 16.64 1.76
C SER A 65 12.97 15.97 2.85
N ASP A 66 13.45 16.77 3.80
CA ASP A 66 14.17 16.25 4.97
C ASP A 66 13.32 15.27 5.81
N LEU A 67 11.99 15.47 5.88
CA LEU A 67 11.09 14.54 6.55
C LEU A 67 10.96 13.22 5.78
N THR A 68 10.88 13.30 4.45
CA THR A 68 10.90 12.12 3.59
C THR A 68 12.21 11.35 3.79
N LEU A 69 13.37 12.02 3.67
CA LEU A 69 14.68 11.41 3.87
C LEU A 69 14.79 10.74 5.24
N ARG A 70 14.46 11.49 6.31
CA ARG A 70 14.48 10.96 7.68
C ARG A 70 13.63 9.70 7.83
N ARG A 71 12.46 9.65 7.21
CA ARG A 71 11.56 8.49 7.27
C ARG A 71 12.20 7.26 6.65
N TYR A 72 12.73 7.39 5.42
CA TYR A 72 13.33 6.28 4.70
C TYR A 72 14.68 5.83 5.28
N PHE A 73 15.47 6.73 5.83
CA PHE A 73 16.70 6.35 6.55
C PHE A 73 16.39 5.50 7.79
N ARG A 74 15.35 5.84 8.54
CA ARG A 74 14.89 5.00 9.67
C ARG A 74 14.39 3.63 9.22
N TYR A 75 13.79 3.51 8.03
CA TYR A 75 13.44 2.21 7.45
C TYR A 75 14.67 1.42 7.02
N ALA A 76 15.64 2.07 6.42
CA ALA A 76 16.91 1.47 6.02
C ALA A 76 17.65 0.83 7.21
N GLU A 77 17.75 1.58 8.33
CA GLU A 77 18.33 1.08 9.58
C GLU A 77 17.46 0.00 10.27
N GLY A 78 16.22 -0.13 9.87
CA GLY A 78 15.22 -0.98 10.50
C GLY A 78 15.32 -2.45 10.13
N GLY A 79 15.94 -2.81 9.01
CA GLY A 79 16.26 -4.19 8.63
C GLY A 79 15.17 -4.94 7.86
N SER A 80 14.14 -4.28 7.33
CA SER A 80 13.20 -4.92 6.39
C SER A 80 13.89 -5.30 5.09
N SER A 81 13.56 -6.46 4.51
CA SER A 81 14.12 -6.90 3.23
C SER A 81 13.58 -6.16 2.02
N ILE A 82 12.39 -5.57 2.13
CA ILE A 82 11.82 -4.72 1.08
C ILE A 82 11.42 -3.39 1.70
N ILE A 83 11.88 -2.30 1.11
CA ILE A 83 11.42 -0.95 1.39
C ILE A 83 10.60 -0.48 0.19
N TRP A 84 9.29 -0.41 0.39
CA TRP A 84 8.37 0.09 -0.62
C TRP A 84 8.20 1.59 -0.44
N LEU A 85 8.70 2.37 -1.42
CA LEU A 85 8.50 3.81 -1.43
C LEU A 85 7.01 4.11 -1.57
N GLU A 86 6.57 5.17 -0.90
CA GLU A 86 5.20 5.67 -0.99
C GLU A 86 4.79 6.02 -2.43
N ALA A 87 3.50 6.26 -2.66
CA ALA A 87 2.97 6.59 -3.97
C ALA A 87 3.62 7.88 -4.53
N VAL A 88 4.35 7.73 -5.63
CA VAL A 88 5.01 8.78 -6.40
C VAL A 88 4.17 9.05 -7.64
N SER A 89 3.71 10.27 -7.82
CA SER A 89 2.92 10.62 -9.00
C SER A 89 3.77 10.59 -10.27
N VAL A 90 3.17 10.08 -11.36
CA VAL A 90 3.79 10.11 -12.71
C VAL A 90 3.56 11.43 -13.44
N ALA A 91 2.64 12.26 -12.91
CA ALA A 91 2.26 13.56 -13.50
C ALA A 91 1.95 14.58 -12.40
N SER A 92 2.25 15.87 -12.62
CA SER A 92 1.93 16.92 -11.65
C SER A 92 0.42 16.98 -11.34
N MET A 93 -0.42 16.89 -12.37
CA MET A 93 -1.88 16.90 -12.25
C MET A 93 -2.44 15.62 -11.62
N GLY A 94 -1.68 14.53 -11.62
CA GLY A 94 -2.04 13.27 -10.99
C GLY A 94 -1.77 13.20 -9.48
N ARG A 95 -1.22 14.24 -8.86
CA ARG A 95 -0.93 14.25 -7.41
C ARG A 95 -2.18 14.29 -6.57
N SER A 96 -2.22 13.50 -5.50
CA SER A 96 -3.33 13.48 -4.52
C SER A 96 -3.33 14.70 -3.59
N ASN A 97 -2.21 15.44 -3.52
CA ASN A 97 -2.03 16.70 -2.79
C ASN A 97 -0.69 17.36 -3.16
N PRO A 98 -0.47 18.63 -2.78
CA PRO A 98 0.78 19.35 -3.09
C PRO A 98 2.04 18.73 -2.46
N GLY A 99 1.91 17.98 -1.37
CA GLY A 99 3.01 17.32 -0.67
C GLY A 99 3.25 15.87 -1.13
N GLN A 100 2.59 15.38 -2.18
CA GLN A 100 2.89 14.07 -2.74
C GLN A 100 4.16 14.09 -3.57
N LEU A 101 5.01 13.07 -3.43
CA LEU A 101 6.18 12.87 -4.28
C LEU A 101 5.75 12.80 -5.76
N TRP A 102 6.54 13.41 -6.64
CA TRP A 102 6.39 13.38 -8.08
C TRP A 102 7.77 13.33 -8.73
N LEU A 103 8.06 12.24 -9.46
CA LEU A 103 9.35 12.02 -10.10
C LEU A 103 9.33 12.56 -11.54
N HIS A 104 10.27 13.46 -11.85
CA HIS A 104 10.49 14.01 -13.19
C HIS A 104 11.99 14.31 -13.41
N ARG A 105 12.38 14.63 -14.65
CA ARG A 105 13.80 14.76 -15.04
C ARG A 105 14.58 15.76 -14.18
N GLU A 106 13.97 16.88 -13.85
CA GLU A 106 14.65 17.98 -13.14
C GLU A 106 14.95 17.63 -11.67
N ASN A 107 14.15 16.74 -11.05
CA ASN A 107 14.32 16.34 -9.66
C ASN A 107 14.91 14.93 -9.47
N LEU A 108 15.26 14.23 -10.55
CA LEU A 108 15.84 12.89 -10.54
C LEU A 108 17.02 12.75 -9.55
N LYS A 109 17.90 13.75 -9.49
CA LYS A 109 19.07 13.77 -8.60
C LYS A 109 18.72 13.59 -7.11
N TYR A 110 17.56 14.07 -6.68
CA TYR A 110 17.12 13.96 -5.29
C TYR A 110 16.57 12.57 -4.98
N PHE A 111 15.93 11.91 -5.95
CA PHE A 111 15.52 10.51 -5.80
C PHE A 111 16.73 9.57 -5.83
N LYS A 112 17.73 9.86 -6.69
CA LYS A 112 19.00 9.13 -6.68
C LYS A 112 19.71 9.27 -5.33
N TYR A 113 19.79 10.48 -4.79
CA TYR A 113 20.34 10.72 -3.45
C TYR A 113 19.60 9.91 -2.38
N LEU A 114 18.26 9.85 -2.45
CA LEU A 114 17.44 9.07 -1.52
C LEU A 114 17.81 7.59 -1.57
N THR A 115 17.88 6.97 -2.74
CA THR A 115 18.21 5.54 -2.90
C THR A 115 19.63 5.23 -2.48
N ASP A 116 20.60 6.05 -2.88
CA ASP A 116 22.01 5.90 -2.52
C ASP A 116 22.20 5.94 -0.99
N GLU A 117 21.55 6.90 -0.31
CA GLU A 117 21.63 7.00 1.15
C GLU A 117 20.84 5.90 1.87
N ILE A 118 19.69 5.43 1.35
CA ILE A 118 19.00 4.26 1.90
C ILE A 118 19.93 3.05 1.89
N ARG A 119 20.60 2.76 0.76
CA ARG A 119 21.53 1.63 0.64
C ARG A 119 22.71 1.78 1.60
N LYS A 120 23.30 2.96 1.68
CA LYS A 120 24.40 3.29 2.59
C LYS A 120 23.99 3.09 4.06
N GLN A 121 22.86 3.65 4.51
CA GLN A 121 22.38 3.50 5.88
C GLN A 121 22.04 2.04 6.21
N ALA A 122 21.45 1.30 5.27
CA ALA A 122 21.16 -0.12 5.43
C ALA A 122 22.45 -0.94 5.55
N SER A 123 23.45 -0.71 4.68
CA SER A 123 24.70 -1.47 4.64
C SER A 123 25.52 -1.31 5.92
N VAL A 124 25.53 -0.12 6.56
CA VAL A 124 26.16 0.12 7.87
C VAL A 124 25.60 -0.84 8.94
N ARG A 125 24.35 -1.27 8.78
CA ARG A 125 23.69 -2.23 9.68
C ARG A 125 23.70 -3.67 9.16
N GLY A 126 24.39 -3.95 8.06
CA GLY A 126 24.44 -5.27 7.44
C GLY A 126 23.18 -5.67 6.67
N PHE A 127 22.32 -4.70 6.32
CA PHE A 127 21.10 -4.91 5.53
C PHE A 127 21.31 -4.50 4.06
N ASP A 128 20.53 -5.12 3.19
CA ASP A 128 20.48 -4.82 1.75
C ASP A 128 19.04 -4.98 1.27
N PRO A 129 18.20 -3.94 1.44
CA PRO A 129 16.80 -4.00 1.07
C PRO A 129 16.59 -3.85 -0.43
N LEU A 130 15.63 -4.59 -0.99
CA LEU A 130 15.05 -4.30 -2.29
C LEU A 130 14.26 -3.00 -2.22
N LEU A 131 14.54 -2.05 -3.11
CA LEU A 131 13.86 -0.77 -3.18
C LEU A 131 12.80 -0.77 -4.27
N VAL A 132 11.53 -0.68 -3.87
CA VAL A 132 10.38 -0.63 -4.79
C VAL A 132 9.83 0.79 -4.81
N ILE A 133 9.66 1.41 -5.98
CA ILE A 133 8.95 2.68 -6.13
C ILE A 133 7.50 2.41 -6.56
N GLN A 134 6.53 3.00 -5.86
CA GLN A 134 5.12 2.90 -6.25
C GLN A 134 4.74 4.08 -7.15
N LEU A 135 4.59 3.84 -8.46
CA LEU A 135 4.12 4.82 -9.43
C LEU A 135 2.59 4.90 -9.43
N THR A 136 2.06 6.12 -9.53
CA THR A 136 0.63 6.35 -9.43
C THR A 136 0.15 7.57 -10.22
N HIS A 137 -1.15 7.57 -10.54
CA HIS A 137 -1.94 8.73 -10.91
C HIS A 137 -3.21 8.71 -10.04
N SER A 138 -3.44 9.77 -9.26
CA SER A 138 -4.48 9.74 -8.22
C SER A 138 -5.91 9.80 -8.76
N GLY A 139 -6.08 10.09 -10.05
CA GLY A 139 -7.38 10.01 -10.71
C GLY A 139 -8.43 10.89 -10.04
N ARG A 140 -9.51 10.31 -9.58
CA ARG A 140 -10.61 10.95 -8.84
C ARG A 140 -10.15 11.76 -7.63
N TYR A 141 -9.06 11.36 -7.02
CA TYR A 141 -8.52 11.99 -5.80
C TYR A 141 -7.41 12.99 -6.07
N SER A 142 -7.23 13.41 -7.32
CA SER A 142 -6.24 14.43 -7.67
C SER A 142 -6.56 15.77 -7.02
N LYS A 143 -5.52 16.36 -6.39
CA LYS A 143 -5.54 17.67 -5.71
C LYS A 143 -4.16 18.32 -5.79
N PRO A 144 -3.60 18.53 -6.97
CA PRO A 144 -2.22 18.97 -7.15
C PRO A 144 -1.91 20.28 -6.41
N GLU A 145 -2.91 21.16 -6.28
CA GLU A 145 -2.81 22.47 -5.61
C GLU A 145 -3.59 22.51 -4.28
N GLY A 146 -3.91 21.35 -3.70
CA GLY A 146 -4.68 21.26 -2.46
C GLY A 146 -6.20 21.35 -2.63
N LYS A 147 -6.68 21.71 -3.83
CA LYS A 147 -8.10 21.71 -4.20
C LYS A 147 -8.43 20.49 -5.07
N PRO A 148 -9.63 19.91 -4.94
CA PRO A 148 -10.06 18.81 -5.81
C PRO A 148 -9.96 19.19 -7.30
N ALA A 149 -9.33 18.33 -8.08
CA ALA A 149 -9.24 18.39 -9.54
C ALA A 149 -9.37 16.96 -10.09
N PRO A 150 -10.55 16.33 -9.94
CA PRO A 150 -10.73 14.91 -10.22
C PRO A 150 -10.62 14.62 -11.73
N LEU A 151 -9.75 13.65 -12.07
CA LEU A 151 -9.54 13.13 -13.42
C LEU A 151 -9.99 11.67 -13.41
N VAL A 152 -11.17 11.39 -13.99
CA VAL A 152 -11.83 10.10 -13.82
C VAL A 152 -11.93 9.31 -15.13
N PRO A 153 -11.93 7.96 -15.08
CA PRO A 153 -12.15 7.17 -16.28
C PRO A 153 -13.60 7.24 -16.74
N ALA A 154 -14.56 7.36 -15.81
CA ALA A 154 -15.99 7.53 -16.07
C ALA A 154 -16.67 8.20 -14.88
N LEU A 155 -17.87 8.74 -15.11
CA LEU A 155 -18.72 9.19 -14.02
C LEU A 155 -19.21 8.00 -13.19
N ASN A 156 -19.32 8.20 -11.88
CA ASN A 156 -19.77 7.21 -10.92
C ASN A 156 -20.70 7.87 -9.89
N ALA A 157 -21.99 7.61 -9.98
CA ALA A 157 -23.02 8.25 -9.14
C ALA A 157 -22.77 8.09 -7.62
N LEU A 158 -22.05 7.05 -7.20
CA LEU A 158 -21.69 6.81 -5.79
C LEU A 158 -20.56 7.71 -5.31
N LEU A 159 -19.59 8.05 -6.18
CA LEU A 159 -18.32 8.67 -5.82
C LEU A 159 -18.17 10.11 -6.29
N ASP A 160 -18.94 10.53 -7.31
CA ASP A 160 -18.82 11.84 -7.95
C ASP A 160 -19.30 12.98 -7.04
N LYS A 161 -18.72 14.16 -7.28
CA LYS A 161 -19.04 15.41 -6.56
C LYS A 161 -19.40 16.57 -7.48
N GLY A 162 -19.48 16.31 -8.80
CA GLY A 162 -19.98 17.25 -9.80
C GLY A 162 -18.89 18.14 -10.45
N SER A 163 -17.60 17.83 -10.25
CA SER A 163 -16.49 18.56 -10.85
C SER A 163 -15.52 17.65 -11.61
N GLU A 164 -15.96 16.45 -11.97
CA GLU A 164 -15.14 15.42 -12.59
C GLU A 164 -14.86 15.72 -14.07
N HIS A 165 -13.58 15.70 -14.46
CA HIS A 165 -13.15 15.64 -15.84
C HIS A 165 -13.02 14.17 -16.27
N VAL A 166 -13.83 13.74 -17.23
CA VAL A 166 -13.78 12.38 -17.78
C VAL A 166 -12.67 12.33 -18.83
N LEU A 167 -11.66 11.53 -18.54
CA LEU A 167 -10.49 11.35 -19.41
C LEU A 167 -10.87 10.67 -20.74
N SER A 168 -10.41 11.22 -21.86
CA SER A 168 -10.45 10.59 -23.18
C SER A 168 -9.44 9.43 -23.25
N ASP A 169 -9.55 8.60 -24.31
CA ASP A 169 -8.56 7.54 -24.54
C ASP A 169 -7.16 8.13 -24.84
N ASP A 170 -7.09 9.27 -25.56
CA ASP A 170 -5.82 9.96 -25.83
C ASP A 170 -5.17 10.49 -24.54
N GLU A 171 -5.95 10.99 -23.59
CA GLU A 171 -5.44 11.41 -22.29
C GLU A 171 -4.93 10.21 -21.48
N LEU A 172 -5.66 9.08 -21.51
CA LEU A 172 -5.23 7.83 -20.86
C LEU A 172 -3.94 7.30 -21.49
N MET A 173 -3.78 7.33 -22.82
CA MET A 173 -2.52 6.96 -23.49
C MET A 173 -1.36 7.87 -23.08
N ARG A 174 -1.57 9.19 -23.00
CA ARG A 174 -0.55 10.11 -22.47
C ARG A 174 -0.16 9.80 -21.02
N ILE A 175 -1.13 9.40 -20.18
CA ILE A 175 -0.83 8.97 -18.81
C ILE A 175 -0.01 7.65 -18.81
N GLN A 176 -0.29 6.71 -19.72
CA GLN A 176 0.57 5.53 -19.89
C GLN A 176 2.02 5.94 -20.26
N ASP A 177 2.19 6.89 -21.19
CA ASP A 177 3.53 7.40 -21.55
C ASP A 177 4.26 7.99 -20.33
N GLN A 178 3.55 8.68 -19.44
CA GLN A 178 4.10 9.20 -18.19
C GLN A 178 4.52 8.08 -17.23
N PHE A 179 3.77 6.96 -17.16
CA PHE A 179 4.21 5.77 -16.41
C PHE A 179 5.51 5.20 -16.99
N ILE A 180 5.64 5.13 -18.31
CA ILE A 180 6.87 4.62 -18.96
C ILE A 180 8.04 5.55 -18.67
N GLU A 181 7.88 6.86 -18.87
CA GLU A 181 8.94 7.84 -18.55
C GLU A 181 9.35 7.76 -17.07
N SER A 182 8.38 7.71 -16.16
CA SER A 182 8.65 7.58 -14.72
C SER A 182 9.38 6.27 -14.39
N SER A 183 9.15 5.19 -15.14
CA SER A 183 9.84 3.92 -14.94
C SER A 183 11.33 4.00 -15.35
N VAL A 184 11.63 4.66 -16.46
CA VAL A 184 13.01 4.96 -16.86
C VAL A 184 13.72 5.81 -15.81
N LEU A 185 13.07 6.87 -15.32
CA LEU A 185 13.61 7.71 -14.27
C LEU A 185 13.82 6.96 -12.95
N SER A 186 12.92 6.01 -12.63
CA SER A 186 13.03 5.16 -11.44
C SER A 186 14.27 4.26 -11.50
N ARG A 187 14.56 3.67 -12.66
CA ARG A 187 15.80 2.92 -12.89
C ARG A 187 17.03 3.81 -12.72
N LEU A 188 17.04 4.98 -13.32
CA LEU A 188 18.14 5.95 -13.21
C LEU A 188 18.33 6.47 -11.78
N ALA A 189 17.25 6.53 -11.00
CA ALA A 189 17.28 6.85 -9.57
C ALA A 189 17.81 5.71 -8.69
N GLY A 190 18.01 4.49 -9.21
CA GLY A 190 18.57 3.35 -8.48
C GLY A 190 17.55 2.51 -7.72
N PHE A 191 16.27 2.51 -8.11
CA PHE A 191 15.28 1.53 -7.63
C PHE A 191 15.48 0.18 -8.31
N ASP A 192 15.09 -0.90 -7.62
CA ASP A 192 15.19 -2.29 -8.12
C ASP A 192 13.88 -2.75 -8.76
N ALA A 193 12.76 -2.18 -8.32
CA ALA A 193 11.44 -2.60 -8.78
C ALA A 193 10.47 -1.41 -8.91
N ILE A 194 9.52 -1.57 -9.83
CA ILE A 194 8.45 -0.61 -10.11
C ILE A 194 7.12 -1.24 -9.73
N ASP A 195 6.37 -0.57 -8.86
CA ASP A 195 4.98 -0.91 -8.54
C ASP A 195 4.03 0.04 -9.28
N ILE A 196 3.13 -0.53 -10.06
CA ILE A 196 2.01 0.21 -10.67
C ILE A 196 0.83 0.13 -9.70
N LYS A 197 0.47 1.25 -9.07
CA LYS A 197 -0.58 1.28 -8.05
C LYS A 197 -1.97 1.03 -8.66
N ALA A 198 -2.47 -0.19 -8.52
CA ALA A 198 -3.78 -0.65 -8.95
C ALA A 198 -4.71 -0.93 -7.75
N CYS A 199 -4.82 0.04 -6.83
CA CYS A 199 -5.62 -0.07 -5.60
C CYS A 199 -6.11 1.28 -5.10
N HIS A 200 -6.97 1.27 -4.09
CA HIS A 200 -7.44 2.43 -3.33
C HIS A 200 -8.27 3.45 -4.11
N GLY A 201 -8.90 3.07 -5.22
CA GLY A 201 -9.73 3.97 -6.03
C GLY A 201 -8.93 4.98 -6.85
N TYR A 202 -7.62 4.77 -7.07
CA TYR A 202 -6.82 5.61 -7.96
C TYR A 202 -7.05 5.22 -9.43
N LEU A 203 -6.56 6.00 -10.40
CA LEU A 203 -6.94 5.89 -11.80
C LEU A 203 -6.86 4.46 -12.36
N VAL A 204 -5.71 3.78 -12.18
CA VAL A 204 -5.51 2.41 -12.68
C VAL A 204 -6.51 1.44 -12.03
N HIS A 205 -6.79 1.61 -10.74
CA HIS A 205 -7.75 0.78 -10.02
C HIS A 205 -9.19 1.01 -10.50
N GLU A 206 -9.62 2.26 -10.69
CA GLU A 206 -10.96 2.56 -11.19
C GLU A 206 -11.18 1.97 -12.59
N LEU A 207 -10.16 1.96 -13.44
CA LEU A 207 -10.25 1.33 -14.76
C LEU A 207 -10.56 -0.18 -14.70
N LEU A 208 -10.10 -0.89 -13.65
CA LEU A 208 -10.37 -2.34 -13.50
C LEU A 208 -11.87 -2.65 -13.33
N SER A 209 -12.67 -1.72 -12.81
CA SER A 209 -14.11 -1.88 -12.62
C SER A 209 -14.96 -0.97 -13.53
N CYS A 210 -14.34 -0.17 -14.41
CA CYS A 210 -15.02 0.82 -15.25
C CYS A 210 -15.80 0.18 -16.39
N ARG A 211 -17.07 -0.18 -16.15
CA ARG A 211 -17.97 -0.79 -17.14
C ARG A 211 -18.67 0.25 -18.05
N GLU A 212 -18.69 1.51 -17.68
CA GLU A 212 -19.43 2.60 -18.32
C GLU A 212 -18.80 3.05 -19.65
N ARG A 213 -17.50 2.85 -19.84
CA ARG A 213 -16.74 3.24 -21.06
C ARG A 213 -16.95 2.28 -22.24
N LYS A 214 -18.21 2.13 -22.72
CA LYS A 214 -18.60 1.09 -23.69
C LYS A 214 -17.93 1.18 -25.06
N ARG A 215 -17.42 2.37 -25.46
CA ARG A 215 -16.79 2.63 -26.79
C ARG A 215 -15.34 3.11 -26.66
N SER A 216 -14.67 2.73 -25.60
CA SER A 216 -13.30 3.11 -25.30
C SER A 216 -12.36 1.92 -25.44
N LEU A 217 -11.08 2.19 -25.68
CA LEU A 217 -10.01 1.20 -25.60
C LEU A 217 -9.83 0.69 -24.17
N PHE A 218 -10.09 1.57 -23.16
CA PHE A 218 -9.86 1.34 -21.75
C PHE A 218 -11.19 1.34 -20.99
N GLY A 219 -11.69 0.18 -20.58
CA GLY A 219 -12.96 0.02 -19.89
C GLY A 219 -13.98 -0.81 -20.64
N GLY A 220 -15.25 -0.67 -20.28
CA GLY A 220 -16.39 -1.36 -20.89
C GLY A 220 -16.73 -2.71 -20.22
N LEU A 221 -17.71 -3.42 -20.78
CA LEU A 221 -18.26 -4.62 -20.17
C LEU A 221 -17.28 -5.78 -20.09
N ARG A 222 -16.34 -5.86 -21.05
CA ARG A 222 -15.36 -6.95 -21.14
C ARG A 222 -14.14 -6.65 -20.29
N THR A 223 -13.62 -7.65 -19.62
CA THR A 223 -12.41 -7.56 -18.77
C THR A 223 -11.19 -7.14 -19.57
N GLU A 224 -11.07 -7.55 -20.84
CA GLU A 224 -9.95 -7.18 -21.69
C GLU A 224 -9.79 -5.67 -21.85
N GLY A 225 -10.89 -4.93 -22.02
CA GLY A 225 -10.85 -3.46 -22.05
C GLY A 225 -10.51 -2.85 -20.70
N ARG A 226 -11.08 -3.37 -19.61
CA ARG A 226 -10.83 -2.85 -18.26
C ARG A 226 -9.41 -3.12 -17.77
N PHE A 227 -8.82 -4.25 -18.10
CA PHE A 227 -7.46 -4.60 -17.70
C PHE A 227 -6.38 -4.03 -18.61
N ARG A 228 -6.77 -3.59 -19.82
CA ARG A 228 -5.86 -3.15 -20.87
C ARG A 228 -4.86 -2.10 -20.38
N PHE A 229 -5.32 -1.05 -19.72
CA PHE A 229 -4.44 0.02 -19.27
C PHE A 229 -3.29 -0.54 -18.41
N LEU A 230 -3.61 -1.35 -17.39
CA LEU A 230 -2.60 -1.93 -16.49
C LEU A 230 -1.66 -2.88 -17.24
N LEU A 231 -2.23 -3.79 -18.03
CA LEU A 231 -1.44 -4.84 -18.68
C LEU A 231 -0.54 -4.29 -19.79
N GLU A 232 -1.02 -3.39 -20.62
CA GLU A 232 -0.19 -2.71 -21.63
C GLU A 232 0.89 -1.83 -20.99
N THR A 233 0.58 -1.13 -19.89
CA THR A 233 1.58 -0.37 -19.15
C THR A 233 2.69 -1.28 -18.62
N ILE A 234 2.34 -2.45 -18.06
CA ILE A 234 3.32 -3.46 -17.64
C ILE A 234 4.18 -3.93 -18.80
N ASP A 235 3.54 -4.33 -19.92
CA ASP A 235 4.25 -4.84 -21.09
C ASP A 235 5.22 -3.79 -21.66
N ARG A 236 4.80 -2.53 -21.75
CA ARG A 236 5.64 -1.41 -22.19
C ARG A 236 6.80 -1.12 -21.24
N ILE A 237 6.57 -1.12 -19.92
CA ILE A 237 7.63 -0.92 -18.92
C ILE A 237 8.67 -2.04 -19.02
N LYS A 238 8.24 -3.31 -19.11
CA LYS A 238 9.17 -4.45 -19.26
C LYS A 238 10.01 -4.37 -20.53
N ASN A 239 9.47 -3.80 -21.58
CA ASN A 239 10.24 -3.58 -22.83
C ASN A 239 11.24 -2.43 -22.70
N GLU A 240 10.88 -1.35 -21.98
CA GLU A 240 11.72 -0.14 -21.87
C GLU A 240 12.82 -0.29 -20.79
N VAL A 241 12.51 -1.00 -19.69
CA VAL A 241 13.44 -1.24 -18.56
C VAL A 241 13.48 -2.72 -18.19
N PRO A 242 14.00 -3.60 -19.07
CA PRO A 242 13.89 -5.05 -18.95
C PRO A 242 14.65 -5.64 -17.75
N ASP A 243 15.56 -4.91 -17.18
CA ASP A 243 16.36 -5.27 -16.02
C ASP A 243 15.67 -4.92 -14.67
N MET A 244 14.52 -4.24 -14.70
CA MET A 244 13.76 -3.94 -13.49
C MET A 244 12.64 -4.94 -13.23
N LEU A 245 12.43 -5.26 -11.96
CA LEU A 245 11.24 -5.99 -11.54
C LEU A 245 10.00 -5.10 -11.67
N VAL A 246 8.90 -5.66 -12.17
CA VAL A 246 7.62 -4.96 -12.24
C VAL A 246 6.62 -5.71 -11.36
N THR A 247 5.90 -4.97 -10.55
CA THR A 247 4.87 -5.49 -9.64
C THR A 247 3.71 -4.51 -9.55
N PRO A 248 2.45 -4.94 -9.52
CA PRO A 248 1.36 -4.07 -9.11
C PRO A 248 1.02 -4.27 -7.62
N ARG A 249 0.69 -3.16 -6.94
CA ARG A 249 -0.12 -3.26 -5.73
C ARG A 249 -1.58 -3.31 -6.12
N LEU A 250 -2.20 -4.46 -5.93
CA LEU A 250 -3.53 -4.78 -6.44
C LEU A 250 -4.57 -4.86 -5.31
N CYS A 251 -5.71 -4.19 -5.48
CA CYS A 251 -6.92 -4.47 -4.72
C CYS A 251 -7.62 -5.70 -5.30
N ILE A 252 -8.05 -6.62 -4.43
CA ILE A 252 -8.75 -7.84 -4.85
C ILE A 252 -10.23 -7.86 -4.44
N TRP A 253 -10.69 -6.90 -3.66
CA TRP A 253 -12.08 -6.70 -3.26
C TRP A 253 -12.30 -5.30 -2.72
N ASP A 254 -13.22 -4.58 -3.31
CA ASP A 254 -13.53 -3.21 -2.91
C ASP A 254 -14.58 -3.10 -1.81
N GLY A 255 -15.54 -4.01 -1.77
CA GLY A 255 -16.61 -4.03 -0.76
C GLY A 255 -17.59 -2.86 -0.86
N TYR A 256 -17.81 -2.34 -2.08
CA TYR A 256 -18.86 -1.35 -2.38
C TYR A 256 -19.46 -1.61 -3.77
N PRO A 257 -20.69 -1.09 -4.06
CA PRO A 257 -21.39 -1.34 -5.31
C PRO A 257 -20.57 -0.97 -6.55
N GLY A 258 -20.45 -1.88 -7.50
CA GLY A 258 -19.70 -1.68 -8.74
C GLY A 258 -18.18 -1.71 -8.58
N GLY A 259 -17.65 -1.89 -7.37
CA GLY A 259 -16.23 -2.00 -7.09
C GLY A 259 -15.61 -3.29 -7.61
N PHE A 260 -14.29 -3.27 -7.83
CA PHE A 260 -13.55 -4.43 -8.32
C PHE A 260 -13.61 -5.60 -7.33
N GLY A 261 -13.85 -6.82 -7.83
CA GLY A 261 -13.94 -8.02 -7.00
C GLY A 261 -15.13 -8.04 -6.03
N THR A 262 -16.17 -7.24 -6.29
CA THR A 262 -17.35 -7.10 -5.43
C THR A 262 -18.58 -7.65 -6.17
N ALA A 263 -19.28 -8.61 -5.54
CA ALA A 263 -20.55 -9.13 -6.05
C ALA A 263 -21.64 -8.06 -6.03
N GLU A 264 -22.47 -8.01 -7.08
CA GLU A 264 -23.46 -6.95 -7.28
C GLU A 264 -24.64 -7.05 -6.29
N ASP A 265 -25.01 -8.28 -5.89
CA ASP A 265 -26.20 -8.58 -5.10
C ASP A 265 -26.03 -8.40 -3.58
N ASN A 266 -24.82 -8.63 -3.05
CA ASN A 266 -24.60 -8.72 -1.61
C ASN A 266 -23.30 -8.10 -1.11
N LEU A 267 -22.49 -7.47 -1.98
CA LEU A 267 -21.20 -6.85 -1.72
C LEU A 267 -20.11 -7.82 -1.19
N GLN A 268 -20.37 -9.13 -1.22
CA GLN A 268 -19.36 -10.14 -0.86
C GLN A 268 -18.22 -10.17 -1.90
N ALA A 269 -17.13 -10.81 -1.54
CA ALA A 269 -16.01 -10.94 -2.47
C ALA A 269 -16.36 -11.88 -3.62
N ASP A 270 -16.29 -11.36 -4.84
CA ASP A 270 -16.28 -12.13 -6.08
C ASP A 270 -14.87 -12.09 -6.67
N TYR A 271 -14.14 -13.18 -6.50
CA TYR A 271 -12.75 -13.27 -6.97
C TYR A 271 -12.61 -13.70 -8.44
N SER A 272 -13.68 -13.81 -9.22
CA SER A 272 -13.63 -14.25 -10.62
C SER A 272 -12.75 -13.34 -11.48
N GLU A 273 -12.99 -12.02 -11.46
CA GLU A 273 -12.19 -11.03 -12.20
C GLU A 273 -10.80 -10.81 -11.58
N PRO A 274 -10.63 -10.65 -10.25
CA PRO A 274 -9.31 -10.64 -9.62
C PRO A 274 -8.43 -11.85 -9.96
N ASP A 275 -8.98 -13.06 -9.94
CA ASP A 275 -8.23 -14.26 -10.31
C ASP A 275 -7.84 -14.27 -11.80
N LEU A 276 -8.72 -13.80 -12.69
CA LEU A 276 -8.40 -13.65 -14.11
C LEU A 276 -7.24 -12.66 -14.30
N LEU A 277 -7.27 -11.52 -13.59
CA LEU A 277 -6.20 -10.53 -13.67
C LEU A 277 -4.88 -11.09 -13.11
N VAL A 278 -4.90 -11.75 -11.95
CA VAL A 278 -3.69 -12.38 -11.38
C VAL A 278 -3.10 -13.41 -12.35
N ARG A 279 -3.93 -14.23 -12.99
CA ARG A 279 -3.46 -15.17 -14.03
C ARG A 279 -2.76 -14.46 -15.20
N GLN A 280 -3.30 -13.33 -15.66
CA GLN A 280 -2.68 -12.55 -16.72
C GLN A 280 -1.37 -11.85 -16.28
N LEU A 281 -1.25 -11.49 -14.99
CA LEU A 281 0.00 -10.99 -14.41
C LEU A 281 1.06 -12.10 -14.35
N VAL A 282 0.69 -13.29 -13.89
CA VAL A 282 1.59 -14.46 -13.87
C VAL A 282 2.08 -14.81 -15.28
N SER A 283 1.19 -14.81 -16.29
CA SER A 283 1.59 -15.08 -17.69
C SER A 283 2.55 -14.03 -18.27
N ARG A 284 2.67 -12.87 -17.64
CA ARG A 284 3.63 -11.80 -17.96
C ARG A 284 4.90 -11.85 -17.10
N ASP A 285 5.14 -12.96 -16.41
CA ASP A 285 6.29 -13.15 -15.51
C ASP A 285 6.32 -12.09 -14.38
N ILE A 286 5.15 -11.71 -13.87
CA ILE A 286 5.07 -10.95 -12.62
C ILE A 286 5.24 -11.95 -11.47
N ARG A 287 6.29 -11.76 -10.66
CA ARG A 287 6.69 -12.68 -9.60
C ARG A 287 6.41 -12.17 -8.19
N LEU A 288 6.15 -10.87 -8.05
CA LEU A 288 5.82 -10.23 -6.78
C LEU A 288 4.48 -9.52 -6.92
N LEU A 289 3.58 -9.72 -5.94
CA LEU A 289 2.35 -8.94 -5.79
C LEU A 289 2.23 -8.38 -4.38
N ASN A 290 1.74 -7.15 -4.27
CA ASN A 290 1.35 -6.53 -3.01
C ASN A 290 -0.17 -6.41 -2.98
N LEU A 291 -0.84 -7.21 -2.15
CA LEU A 291 -2.29 -7.29 -2.16
C LEU A 291 -2.94 -6.48 -1.04
N THR A 292 -4.11 -5.92 -1.34
CA THR A 292 -4.94 -5.16 -0.42
C THR A 292 -6.42 -5.31 -0.74
N MET A 293 -7.30 -4.75 0.09
CA MET A 293 -8.75 -4.69 -0.10
C MET A 293 -9.27 -3.31 0.29
N GLY A 294 -10.39 -2.91 -0.28
CA GLY A 294 -11.13 -1.71 0.04
C GLY A 294 -10.53 -0.39 -0.44
N SER A 295 -11.21 0.69 -0.11
CA SER A 295 -10.81 2.05 -0.44
C SER A 295 -10.64 2.90 0.82
N PRO A 296 -9.52 3.64 0.99
CA PRO A 296 -9.32 4.52 2.13
C PRO A 296 -10.29 5.71 2.15
N TYR A 297 -10.95 5.97 1.05
CA TYR A 297 -11.91 7.07 0.87
C TYR A 297 -13.36 6.66 1.09
N TYR A 298 -13.71 5.39 0.83
CA TYR A 298 -15.06 4.87 0.94
C TYR A 298 -15.27 4.02 2.20
N ASN A 299 -14.42 3.00 2.40
CA ASN A 299 -14.49 2.06 3.52
C ASN A 299 -13.11 1.87 4.19
N PRO A 300 -12.58 2.93 4.85
CA PRO A 300 -11.22 2.95 5.38
C PRO A 300 -10.92 1.83 6.38
N HIS A 301 -11.93 1.29 7.08
CA HIS A 301 -11.81 0.17 8.01
C HIS A 301 -11.42 -1.14 7.30
N VAL A 302 -11.87 -1.33 6.06
CA VAL A 302 -11.51 -2.50 5.23
C VAL A 302 -10.01 -2.48 4.91
N VAL A 303 -9.51 -1.32 4.45
CA VAL A 303 -8.08 -1.17 4.10
C VAL A 303 -7.17 -1.26 5.33
N ARG A 304 -7.60 -0.65 6.42
CA ARG A 304 -6.79 -0.47 7.62
C ARG A 304 -7.65 -0.51 8.89
N PRO A 305 -7.93 -1.67 9.45
CA PRO A 305 -8.63 -1.78 10.73
C PRO A 305 -8.06 -0.82 11.78
N PHE A 306 -8.89 -0.16 12.58
CA PHE A 306 -8.48 0.87 13.53
C PHE A 306 -9.28 0.80 14.83
N ASP A 307 -8.71 1.34 15.92
CA ASP A 307 -9.40 1.52 17.20
C ASP A 307 -10.34 2.73 17.19
N ASN A 308 -9.89 3.81 16.54
CA ASN A 308 -10.66 5.03 16.42
C ASN A 308 -10.69 5.45 14.94
N PRO A 309 -11.85 5.86 14.41
CA PRO A 309 -11.93 6.52 13.13
C PRO A 309 -11.24 7.90 13.18
N VAL A 310 -11.02 8.50 12.03
CA VAL A 310 -10.69 9.92 11.94
C VAL A 310 -11.90 10.73 12.46
N PRO A 311 -11.71 11.85 13.18
CA PRO A 311 -12.81 12.69 13.66
C PRO A 311 -13.82 13.02 12.54
N GLY A 312 -15.11 12.91 12.87
CA GLY A 312 -16.21 13.07 11.89
C GLY A 312 -16.62 11.81 11.13
N GLN A 313 -15.83 10.73 11.20
CA GLN A 313 -16.22 9.44 10.64
C GLN A 313 -16.90 8.55 11.70
N ARG A 314 -17.84 7.71 11.25
CA ARG A 314 -18.50 6.72 12.12
C ARG A 314 -17.59 5.53 12.40
N HIS A 315 -17.79 4.85 13.54
CA HIS A 315 -17.27 3.53 13.76
C HIS A 315 -17.96 2.55 12.80
N PRO A 316 -17.22 1.63 12.18
CA PRO A 316 -17.83 0.57 11.38
C PRO A 316 -18.63 -0.38 12.31
N ASP A 317 -19.60 -1.08 11.74
CA ASP A 317 -20.39 -2.06 12.49
C ASP A 317 -19.60 -3.36 12.78
N GLU A 318 -18.54 -3.60 12.00
CA GLU A 318 -17.67 -4.77 12.16
C GLU A 318 -16.63 -4.60 13.27
N ASN A 319 -16.21 -5.72 13.86
CA ASN A 319 -15.03 -5.74 14.73
C ASN A 319 -13.75 -5.59 13.87
N PRO A 320 -12.77 -4.76 14.28
CA PRO A 320 -11.54 -4.62 13.51
C PRO A 320 -10.77 -5.93 13.27
N LEU A 321 -10.91 -6.94 14.14
CA LEU A 321 -10.32 -8.27 13.95
C LEU A 321 -10.97 -9.02 12.78
N GLU A 322 -12.27 -8.81 12.51
CA GLU A 322 -12.94 -9.37 11.32
C GLU A 322 -12.28 -8.81 10.05
N GLY A 323 -12.00 -7.50 10.03
CA GLY A 323 -11.26 -6.86 8.93
C GLY A 323 -9.85 -7.42 8.76
N VAL A 324 -9.13 -7.68 9.86
CA VAL A 324 -7.80 -8.33 9.83
C VAL A 324 -7.90 -9.74 9.23
N MET A 325 -8.84 -10.56 9.71
CA MET A 325 -9.01 -11.94 9.24
C MET A 325 -9.44 -11.99 7.78
N ARG A 326 -10.36 -11.10 7.36
CA ARG A 326 -10.76 -10.98 5.96
C ARG A 326 -9.54 -10.69 5.05
N MET A 327 -8.69 -9.76 5.44
CA MET A 327 -7.49 -9.42 4.67
C MET A 327 -6.52 -10.61 4.60
N ILE A 328 -6.22 -11.26 5.73
CA ILE A 328 -5.33 -12.41 5.79
C ILE A 328 -5.89 -13.54 4.91
N ASN A 329 -7.16 -13.91 5.09
CA ASN A 329 -7.78 -15.04 4.39
C ASN A 329 -7.85 -14.78 2.87
N GLY A 330 -8.24 -13.57 2.44
CA GLY A 330 -8.32 -13.25 1.01
C GLY A 330 -6.96 -13.23 0.32
N ILE A 331 -5.92 -12.71 1.00
CA ILE A 331 -4.54 -12.74 0.49
C ILE A 331 -4.01 -14.18 0.46
N SER A 332 -4.25 -14.95 1.52
CA SER A 332 -3.83 -16.36 1.61
C SER A 332 -4.46 -17.22 0.51
N ARG A 333 -5.71 -16.93 0.16
CA ARG A 333 -6.38 -17.58 -0.98
C ARG A 333 -5.60 -17.38 -2.29
N VAL A 334 -5.14 -16.16 -2.57
CA VAL A 334 -4.35 -15.88 -3.78
C VAL A 334 -3.00 -16.59 -3.72
N GLN A 335 -2.27 -16.48 -2.59
CA GLN A 335 -0.96 -17.12 -2.44
C GLN A 335 -1.04 -18.64 -2.62
N LYS A 336 -2.03 -19.29 -1.99
CA LYS A 336 -2.22 -20.75 -2.12
C LYS A 336 -2.63 -21.19 -3.52
N LYS A 337 -3.36 -20.33 -4.25
CA LYS A 337 -3.76 -20.60 -5.65
C LYS A 337 -2.60 -20.44 -6.64
N TYR A 338 -1.66 -19.55 -6.33
CA TYR A 338 -0.48 -19.24 -7.17
C TYR A 338 0.80 -19.34 -6.31
N PRO A 339 1.24 -20.57 -6.00
CA PRO A 339 2.37 -20.79 -5.09
C PRO A 339 3.72 -20.29 -5.64
N GLU A 340 3.82 -20.11 -6.96
CA GLU A 340 4.97 -19.53 -7.64
C GLU A 340 5.10 -18.02 -7.48
N LEU A 341 4.00 -17.33 -7.11
CA LEU A 341 4.03 -15.90 -6.79
C LEU A 341 4.58 -15.67 -5.39
N LEU A 342 5.30 -14.58 -5.24
CA LEU A 342 5.64 -14.01 -3.93
C LEU A 342 4.61 -12.94 -3.59
N VAL A 343 3.76 -13.20 -2.59
CA VAL A 343 2.69 -12.27 -2.22
C VAL A 343 3.01 -11.57 -0.90
N THR A 344 2.91 -10.23 -0.92
CA THR A 344 3.02 -9.41 0.30
C THR A 344 1.65 -9.23 0.94
N GLY A 345 1.51 -9.72 2.17
CA GLY A 345 0.30 -9.56 2.99
C GLY A 345 0.20 -8.19 3.66
N SER A 346 -1.01 -7.82 4.04
CA SER A 346 -1.35 -6.52 4.65
C SER A 346 -2.20 -6.67 5.92
N ALA A 347 -2.57 -5.56 6.58
CA ALA A 347 -3.41 -5.41 7.78
C ALA A 347 -2.78 -5.80 9.13
N TYR A 348 -1.60 -6.36 9.18
CA TYR A 348 -0.96 -6.83 10.43
C TYR A 348 -0.74 -5.73 11.48
N SER A 349 -0.62 -4.45 11.11
CA SER A 349 -0.36 -3.36 12.05
C SER A 349 -1.42 -3.24 13.17
N TYR A 350 -2.65 -3.70 12.97
CA TYR A 350 -3.70 -3.69 13.98
C TYR A 350 -3.43 -4.69 15.12
N LEU A 351 -2.75 -5.80 14.83
CA LEU A 351 -2.42 -6.85 15.80
C LEU A 351 -1.33 -6.43 16.80
N ARG A 352 -0.79 -5.24 16.68
CA ARG A 352 0.19 -4.64 17.60
C ARG A 352 1.40 -5.56 17.83
N GLN A 353 1.74 -5.86 19.11
CA GLN A 353 2.88 -6.74 19.47
C GLN A 353 2.73 -8.18 18.99
N PHE A 354 1.51 -8.66 18.73
CA PHE A 354 1.23 -10.01 18.24
C PHE A 354 1.34 -10.15 16.72
N ALA A 355 1.53 -9.04 16.01
CA ALA A 355 1.64 -9.04 14.55
C ALA A 355 2.77 -9.94 14.00
N PRO A 356 3.98 -9.99 14.61
CA PRO A 356 5.02 -10.92 14.17
C PRO A 356 4.63 -12.39 14.32
N ASN A 357 3.96 -12.74 15.42
CA ASN A 357 3.53 -14.11 15.70
C ASN A 357 2.48 -14.59 14.70
N VAL A 358 1.51 -13.72 14.37
CA VAL A 358 0.51 -14.02 13.34
C VAL A 358 1.18 -14.08 11.96
N GLY A 359 2.08 -13.14 11.65
CA GLY A 359 2.84 -13.14 10.41
C GLY A 359 3.66 -14.42 10.22
N ALA A 360 4.36 -14.87 11.27
CA ALA A 360 5.16 -16.10 11.24
C ALA A 360 4.29 -17.34 10.96
N ALA A 361 3.10 -17.42 11.58
CA ALA A 361 2.18 -18.52 11.33
C ALA A 361 1.60 -18.49 9.89
N VAL A 362 1.26 -17.29 9.37
CA VAL A 362 0.79 -17.13 7.99
C VAL A 362 1.85 -17.58 6.97
N LEU A 363 3.14 -17.25 7.21
CA LEU A 363 4.24 -17.72 6.37
C LEU A 363 4.40 -19.24 6.40
N LYS A 364 4.35 -19.85 7.59
CA LYS A 364 4.41 -21.32 7.79
C LYS A 364 3.27 -22.06 7.08
N ASP A 365 2.09 -21.44 7.04
CA ASP A 365 0.91 -21.99 6.35
C ASP A 365 0.87 -21.63 4.84
N HIS A 366 1.94 -21.10 4.30
CA HIS A 366 2.00 -20.61 2.91
C HIS A 366 0.85 -19.67 2.54
N GLY A 367 0.38 -18.86 3.49
CA GLY A 367 -0.68 -17.89 3.28
C GLY A 367 -0.20 -16.54 2.73
N ALA A 368 1.10 -16.29 2.79
CA ALA A 368 1.78 -15.16 2.17
C ALA A 368 3.27 -15.50 2.03
N SER A 369 4.01 -14.75 1.22
CA SER A 369 5.47 -14.84 1.12
C SER A 369 6.17 -13.76 1.94
N PHE A 370 5.50 -12.62 2.15
CA PHE A 370 5.99 -11.49 2.94
C PHE A 370 4.91 -10.91 3.83
N ILE A 371 5.33 -10.34 4.96
CA ILE A 371 4.48 -9.67 5.94
C ILE A 371 4.74 -8.16 5.87
N GLY A 372 3.74 -7.42 5.37
CA GLY A 372 3.84 -5.99 5.12
C GLY A 372 3.29 -5.14 6.26
N PHE A 373 4.10 -4.18 6.73
CA PHE A 373 3.74 -3.24 7.78
C PHE A 373 3.65 -1.81 7.23
N GLY A 374 2.44 -1.23 7.25
CA GLY A 374 2.22 0.17 6.90
C GLY A 374 2.36 1.07 8.12
N ARG A 375 1.27 1.29 8.86
CA ARG A 375 1.26 2.18 10.04
C ARG A 375 2.28 1.80 11.11
N ASN A 376 2.59 0.51 11.23
CA ASN A 376 3.61 0.08 12.20
C ASN A 376 5.01 0.53 11.78
N SER A 377 5.32 0.63 10.49
CA SER A 377 6.60 1.19 10.02
C SER A 377 6.75 2.67 10.38
N PHE A 378 5.67 3.46 10.39
CA PHE A 378 5.71 4.82 10.95
C PHE A 378 6.00 4.83 12.45
N ALA A 379 5.41 3.91 13.21
CA ALA A 379 5.52 3.87 14.67
C ALA A 379 6.82 3.22 15.16
N TYR A 380 7.22 2.14 14.52
CA TYR A 380 8.29 1.25 14.94
C TYR A 380 9.14 0.78 13.74
N PRO A 381 9.85 1.71 13.07
CA PRO A 381 10.66 1.36 11.89
C PRO A 381 11.73 0.31 12.17
N SER A 382 12.28 0.26 13.38
CA SER A 382 13.30 -0.73 13.79
C SER A 382 12.73 -2.07 14.24
N MET A 383 11.43 -2.35 14.06
CA MET A 383 10.83 -3.61 14.51
C MET A 383 11.51 -4.85 13.92
N PRO A 384 11.86 -4.94 12.62
CA PRO A 384 12.54 -6.10 12.07
C PRO A 384 13.86 -6.40 12.77
N ARG A 385 14.68 -5.38 13.01
CA ARG A 385 15.95 -5.49 13.73
C ARG A 385 15.72 -5.91 15.19
N ASP A 386 14.78 -5.26 15.90
CA ASP A 386 14.48 -5.62 17.29
C ASP A 386 13.97 -7.08 17.40
N LEU A 387 13.24 -7.59 16.40
CA LEU A 387 12.83 -9.00 16.34
C LEU A 387 14.03 -9.95 16.17
N MET A 388 15.00 -9.61 15.32
CA MET A 388 16.23 -10.39 15.14
C MET A 388 17.09 -10.40 16.41
N GLU A 389 17.23 -9.25 17.07
CA GLU A 389 18.11 -9.08 18.23
C GLU A 389 17.47 -9.56 19.53
N LYS A 390 16.16 -9.41 19.70
CA LYS A 390 15.44 -9.58 20.98
C LYS A 390 14.40 -10.71 20.96
N GLY A 391 14.01 -11.17 19.78
CA GLY A 391 12.97 -12.20 19.62
C GLY A 391 11.54 -11.76 19.83
N PHE A 392 11.26 -10.47 20.05
CA PHE A 392 9.90 -9.95 20.26
C PHE A 392 9.74 -8.48 19.81
N ALA A 393 8.49 -8.09 19.52
CA ALA A 393 8.14 -6.69 19.27
C ALA A 393 7.79 -5.98 20.59
N ASP A 394 8.46 -4.84 20.88
CA ASP A 394 8.19 -4.05 22.09
C ASP A 394 6.77 -3.44 22.03
N PRO A 395 5.86 -3.82 22.97
CA PRO A 395 4.49 -3.29 22.97
C PRO A 395 4.39 -1.78 23.09
N ARG A 396 5.45 -1.13 23.67
CA ARG A 396 5.50 0.32 23.85
C ARG A 396 5.83 1.07 22.54
N LYS A 397 6.36 0.39 21.52
CA LYS A 397 6.76 0.98 20.24
C LYS A 397 5.75 0.77 19.11
N VAL A 398 4.94 -0.29 19.18
CA VAL A 398 4.00 -0.66 18.11
C VAL A 398 2.93 0.42 17.85
N CYS A 399 2.38 0.39 16.64
CA CYS A 399 1.24 1.22 16.25
C CYS A 399 0.01 0.92 17.12
N THR A 400 -0.65 1.95 17.61
CA THR A 400 -1.88 1.82 18.42
C THR A 400 -3.16 1.90 17.60
N ALA A 401 -3.08 1.96 16.28
CA ALA A 401 -4.21 2.07 15.35
C ALA A 401 -5.17 3.26 15.65
N CYS A 402 -4.62 4.36 16.17
CA CYS A 402 -5.37 5.54 16.64
C CYS A 402 -5.85 6.48 15.53
N SER A 403 -5.54 6.22 14.26
CA SER A 403 -5.82 7.04 13.06
C SER A 403 -5.23 8.46 13.06
N GLY A 404 -4.34 8.81 13.99
CA GLY A 404 -3.73 10.15 14.05
C GLY A 404 -2.91 10.52 12.81
N CYS A 405 -2.16 9.55 12.23
CA CYS A 405 -1.47 9.74 10.95
C CYS A 405 -2.45 10.05 9.81
N SER A 406 -3.59 9.36 9.76
CA SER A 406 -4.63 9.58 8.74
C SER A 406 -5.33 10.94 8.92
N ARG A 407 -5.50 11.41 10.16
CA ARG A 407 -6.03 12.75 10.45
C ARG A 407 -5.09 13.84 9.92
N LEU A 408 -3.78 13.69 10.09
CA LEU A 408 -2.80 14.61 9.51
C LEU A 408 -2.90 14.64 7.98
N ILE A 409 -2.81 13.47 7.35
CA ILE A 409 -2.86 13.31 5.88
C ILE A 409 -4.17 13.87 5.31
N GLY A 410 -5.31 13.56 5.93
CA GLY A 410 -6.63 14.07 5.51
C GLY A 410 -6.76 15.60 5.58
N ASN A 411 -5.90 16.26 6.35
CA ASN A 411 -5.82 17.72 6.46
C ASN A 411 -4.58 18.32 5.77
N LEU A 412 -4.02 17.63 4.78
CA LEU A 412 -2.86 18.05 3.98
C LEU A 412 -1.62 18.39 4.83
N ARG A 413 -1.45 17.70 5.97
CA ARG A 413 -0.28 17.82 6.84
C ARG A 413 0.64 16.63 6.66
N PRO A 414 1.95 16.77 6.93
CA PRO A 414 2.90 15.66 6.89
C PRO A 414 2.44 14.46 7.72
N GLY A 415 2.46 13.27 7.12
CA GLY A 415 1.99 12.02 7.70
C GLY A 415 3.07 11.24 8.43
N GLY A 416 2.75 10.77 9.65
CA GLY A 416 3.63 9.95 10.46
C GLY A 416 2.99 9.59 11.81
N CYS A 417 3.72 8.87 12.68
CA CYS A 417 3.15 8.39 13.93
C CYS A 417 3.08 9.49 15.01
N VAL A 418 1.90 10.00 15.28
CA VAL A 418 1.67 11.06 16.29
C VAL A 418 1.94 10.60 17.73
N ILE A 419 1.95 9.28 17.99
CA ILE A 419 2.16 8.68 19.32
C ILE A 419 3.64 8.35 19.58
N ARG A 420 4.35 7.82 18.58
CA ARG A 420 5.74 7.31 18.73
C ARG A 420 6.78 8.31 18.24
N ASP A 421 6.39 9.23 17.38
CA ASP A 421 7.23 10.32 16.86
C ASP A 421 6.63 11.68 17.24
N LYS A 422 6.53 11.90 18.56
CA LYS A 422 5.84 13.06 19.17
C LYS A 422 6.48 14.39 18.81
N GLU A 423 7.81 14.40 18.65
CA GLU A 423 8.58 15.61 18.42
C GLU A 423 8.29 16.26 17.05
N ILE A 424 7.88 15.47 16.09
CA ILE A 424 7.46 15.92 14.76
C ILE A 424 5.94 15.83 14.64
N TYR A 425 5.41 14.64 14.47
CA TYR A 425 4.00 14.45 14.11
C TYR A 425 3.02 14.65 15.27
N GLY A 426 3.48 14.48 16.52
CA GLY A 426 2.69 14.86 17.68
C GLY A 426 2.51 16.38 17.79
N LYS A 427 3.55 17.15 17.45
CA LYS A 427 3.47 18.63 17.37
C LYS A 427 2.55 19.07 16.23
N GLU A 428 2.66 18.43 15.06
CA GLU A 428 1.77 18.73 13.93
C GLU A 428 0.30 18.44 14.25
N LEU A 429 0.01 17.34 14.95
CA LEU A 429 -1.35 17.05 15.40
C LEU A 429 -1.89 18.10 16.39
N LYS A 430 -1.04 18.58 17.33
CA LYS A 430 -1.44 19.63 18.26
C LYS A 430 -1.76 20.94 17.54
N LYS A 431 -0.94 21.33 16.54
CA LYS A 431 -1.22 22.50 15.70
C LYS A 431 -2.55 22.34 14.95
N LEU A 432 -2.77 21.18 14.34
CA LEU A 432 -4.02 20.91 13.64
C LEU A 432 -5.25 21.02 14.54
N ILE A 433 -5.16 20.51 15.77
CA ILE A 433 -6.25 20.62 16.76
C ILE A 433 -6.45 22.08 17.19
N ALA A 434 -5.39 22.86 17.37
CA ALA A 434 -5.48 24.29 17.69
C ALA A 434 -6.12 25.09 16.54
N ASP A 435 -5.93 24.67 15.28
CA ASP A 435 -6.60 25.24 14.10
C ASP A 435 -8.08 24.81 13.96
N GLY A 436 -8.64 24.09 14.93
CA GLY A 436 -10.04 23.64 14.93
C GLY A 436 -10.35 22.46 14.01
N LYS A 437 -9.35 21.72 13.59
CA LYS A 437 -9.45 20.61 12.60
C LYS A 437 -9.19 19.23 13.18
#